data_960848947fb288a359716aa96a884e04
#
_entry.id   960848947fb288a359716aa96a884e04
#
_cell.length_a   1.000
_cell.length_b   1.000
_cell.length_c   1.000
_cell.angle_alpha   90.00
_cell.angle_beta   90.00
_cell.angle_gamma   90.00
#
_symmetry.space_group_name_H-M   'P 1'
#
loop_
_entity.id
_entity.type
_entity.pdbx_description
1 polymer ?
#
loop_
_entity_poly.entity_id
_entity_poly.type
_entity_poly.pdbx_seq_one_letter_code
_entity_poly.pdbx_strand_id
1 'polypeptide(L)'
;RMIRSTVIPALENIALWHERDISHSSVERNIGPDANITTDFALVRLTNILDNIIVYPKKMLENLNTTKGLIFSQELMLELTKTGLSREKSYKMVQGYAKKCFAENLDLFNIIQSDRYIMNKISTKKLKAIFSYSKHFKNINLIFRRVFK
;
A
#
# COMPACT_ATOMS: atom_id res chain seq x y z
N ARG A 1 -17.61 -4.51 -15.39
CA ARG A 1 -17.42 -5.11 -16.72
C ARG A 1 -18.24 -4.38 -17.77
N MET A 2 -19.54 -4.18 -17.58
CA MET A 2 -20.42 -3.46 -18.52
C MET A 2 -19.88 -2.06 -18.87
N ILE A 3 -19.54 -1.23 -17.90
CA ILE A 3 -18.96 0.10 -18.16
C ILE A 3 -17.70 0.02 -19.02
N ARG A 4 -16.82 -0.96 -18.80
CA ARG A 4 -15.61 -1.15 -19.61
C ARG A 4 -15.90 -1.62 -21.03
N SER A 5 -16.96 -2.39 -21.25
CA SER A 5 -17.31 -2.86 -22.59
C SER A 5 -17.81 -1.74 -23.49
N THR A 6 -18.31 -0.63 -22.95
CA THR A 6 -18.76 0.52 -23.74
C THR A 6 -17.60 1.36 -24.32
N VAL A 7 -16.37 1.15 -23.85
CA VAL A 7 -15.19 1.89 -24.34
C VAL A 7 -14.89 1.59 -25.81
N ILE A 8 -14.94 0.32 -26.20
CA ILE A 8 -14.61 -0.07 -27.58
C ILE A 8 -15.57 0.57 -28.58
N PRO A 9 -16.90 0.39 -28.51
CA PRO A 9 -17.82 1.04 -29.43
C PRO A 9 -17.74 2.59 -29.37
N ALA A 10 -17.44 3.16 -28.21
CA ALA A 10 -17.22 4.61 -28.11
C ALA A 10 -15.98 5.07 -28.88
N LEU A 11 -14.89 4.31 -28.87
CA LEU A 11 -13.68 4.61 -29.65
C LEU A 11 -13.93 4.40 -31.16
N GLU A 12 -14.69 3.39 -31.54
CA GLU A 12 -15.05 3.13 -32.95
C GLU A 12 -15.93 4.26 -33.53
N ASN A 13 -16.72 4.94 -32.70
CA ASN A 13 -17.56 6.06 -33.09
C ASN A 13 -16.76 7.38 -33.35
N ILE A 14 -15.44 7.41 -33.11
CA ILE A 14 -14.61 8.58 -33.39
C ILE A 14 -14.43 8.79 -34.89
N ALA A 15 -14.34 7.72 -35.68
CA ALA A 15 -14.22 7.78 -37.13
C ALA A 15 -15.57 8.11 -37.78
N LEU A 16 -15.69 9.33 -38.32
CA LEU A 16 -16.88 9.82 -38.97
C LEU A 16 -16.68 9.95 -40.48
N TRP A 17 -17.78 9.86 -41.27
CA TRP A 17 -17.79 10.21 -42.67
C TRP A 17 -17.85 11.74 -42.84
N HIS A 18 -16.89 12.31 -43.58
CA HIS A 18 -16.74 13.76 -43.73
C HIS A 18 -16.68 14.47 -42.36
N GLU A 19 -17.52 15.47 -42.16
CA GLU A 19 -17.57 16.23 -40.91
C GLU A 19 -18.41 15.56 -39.87
N ARG A 20 -19.50 14.87 -40.27
CA ARG A 20 -20.39 14.11 -39.39
C ARG A 20 -21.36 13.24 -40.19
N ASP A 21 -21.67 12.06 -39.67
CA ASP A 21 -22.76 11.22 -40.10
C ASP A 21 -23.58 10.72 -38.89
N ILE A 22 -24.60 9.92 -39.12
CA ILE A 22 -25.50 9.40 -38.11
C ILE A 22 -25.21 7.93 -37.74
N SER A 23 -24.20 7.32 -38.32
CA SER A 23 -23.93 5.87 -38.17
C SER A 23 -23.65 5.49 -36.69
N HIS A 24 -23.04 6.35 -35.93
CA HIS A 24 -22.71 6.16 -34.49
C HIS A 24 -23.91 6.38 -33.55
N SER A 25 -24.96 7.10 -34.00
CA SER A 25 -26.11 7.49 -33.16
C SER A 25 -26.85 6.32 -32.53
N SER A 26 -27.01 5.20 -33.24
CA SER A 26 -27.65 4.00 -32.74
C SER A 26 -26.86 3.35 -31.61
N VAL A 27 -25.53 3.40 -31.67
CA VAL A 27 -24.63 2.88 -30.65
C VAL A 27 -24.63 3.77 -29.42
N GLU A 28 -24.49 5.09 -29.61
CA GLU A 28 -24.44 6.06 -28.51
C GLU A 28 -25.72 6.09 -27.68
N ARG A 29 -26.87 5.88 -28.29
CA ARG A 29 -28.16 5.77 -27.58
C ARG A 29 -28.18 4.61 -26.55
N ASN A 30 -27.43 3.57 -26.79
CA ASN A 30 -27.31 2.43 -25.87
C ASN A 30 -26.16 2.63 -24.88
N ILE A 31 -24.94 2.86 -25.38
CA ILE A 31 -23.76 2.88 -24.52
C ILE A 31 -23.74 4.07 -23.55
N GLY A 32 -24.24 5.23 -23.97
CA GLY A 32 -24.26 6.43 -23.12
C GLY A 32 -25.14 6.28 -21.88
N PRO A 33 -26.45 6.04 -22.04
CA PRO A 33 -27.36 5.82 -20.91
C PRO A 33 -26.94 4.64 -20.02
N ASP A 34 -26.64 3.49 -20.61
CA ASP A 34 -26.28 2.29 -19.86
C ASP A 34 -24.99 2.47 -19.03
N ALA A 35 -23.98 3.11 -19.60
CA ALA A 35 -22.75 3.42 -18.87
C ALA A 35 -23.03 4.36 -17.69
N ASN A 36 -23.82 5.42 -17.90
CA ASN A 36 -24.16 6.38 -16.85
C ASN A 36 -24.97 5.74 -15.73
N ILE A 37 -26.05 5.03 -16.05
CA ILE A 37 -26.92 4.37 -15.08
C ILE A 37 -26.12 3.34 -14.26
N THR A 38 -25.30 2.53 -14.94
CA THR A 38 -24.49 1.52 -14.26
C THR A 38 -23.42 2.16 -13.36
N THR A 39 -22.86 3.29 -13.79
CA THR A 39 -21.85 4.03 -12.98
C THR A 39 -22.52 4.64 -11.76
N ASP A 40 -23.64 5.32 -11.89
CA ASP A 40 -24.39 5.90 -10.77
C ASP A 40 -24.76 4.81 -9.75
N PHE A 41 -25.32 3.72 -10.20
CA PHE A 41 -25.63 2.57 -9.33
C PHE A 41 -24.41 2.05 -8.58
N ALA A 42 -23.25 1.92 -9.25
CA ALA A 42 -22.03 1.47 -8.63
C ALA A 42 -21.50 2.46 -7.59
N LEU A 43 -21.55 3.76 -7.88
CA LEU A 43 -21.13 4.82 -6.97
C LEU A 43 -22.00 4.91 -5.73
N VAL A 44 -23.35 4.85 -5.88
CA VAL A 44 -24.26 4.81 -4.74
C VAL A 44 -23.98 3.62 -3.82
N ARG A 45 -23.76 2.44 -4.39
CA ARG A 45 -23.40 1.25 -3.60
C ARG A 45 -22.05 1.40 -2.91
N LEU A 46 -21.06 1.94 -3.60
CA LEU A 46 -19.73 2.18 -3.01
C LEU A 46 -19.82 3.18 -1.85
N THR A 47 -20.58 4.26 -2.01
CA THR A 47 -20.82 5.24 -0.95
C THR A 47 -21.43 4.57 0.29
N ASN A 48 -22.48 3.77 0.10
CA ASN A 48 -23.12 3.06 1.20
C ASN A 48 -22.17 2.08 1.92
N ILE A 49 -21.25 1.43 1.19
CA ILE A 49 -20.23 0.56 1.78
C ILE A 49 -19.25 1.38 2.62
N LEU A 50 -18.78 2.53 2.10
CA LEU A 50 -17.82 3.37 2.80
C LEU A 50 -18.42 4.02 4.04
N ASP A 51 -19.68 4.48 3.97
CA ASP A 51 -20.38 5.08 5.10
C ASP A 51 -20.62 4.10 6.26
N ASN A 52 -20.74 2.81 5.92
CA ASN A 52 -21.01 1.75 6.90
C ASN A 52 -19.78 0.86 7.18
N ILE A 53 -18.59 1.29 6.79
CA ILE A 53 -17.37 0.50 7.02
C ILE A 53 -17.05 0.42 8.52
N ILE A 54 -16.87 -0.78 9.02
CA ILE A 54 -16.46 -1.03 10.39
C ILE A 54 -14.96 -1.25 10.44
N VAL A 55 -14.25 -0.42 11.22
CA VAL A 55 -12.80 -0.52 11.39
C VAL A 55 -12.49 -1.12 12.76
N TYR A 56 -11.62 -2.11 12.79
CA TYR A 56 -11.14 -2.75 14.03
C TYR A 56 -9.66 -2.40 14.29
N PRO A 57 -9.33 -1.21 14.84
CA PRO A 57 -7.95 -0.74 14.95
C PRO A 57 -7.06 -1.67 15.77
N LYS A 58 -7.60 -2.24 16.85
CA LYS A 58 -6.87 -3.22 17.68
C LYS A 58 -6.48 -4.44 16.86
N LYS A 59 -7.43 -5.00 16.09
CA LYS A 59 -7.16 -6.18 15.24
C LYS A 59 -6.19 -5.88 14.11
N MET A 60 -6.27 -4.69 13.53
CA MET A 60 -5.30 -4.24 12.52
C MET A 60 -3.88 -4.19 13.10
N LEU A 61 -3.72 -3.65 14.31
CA LEU A 61 -2.42 -3.60 14.98
C LEU A 61 -1.91 -5.00 15.36
N GLU A 62 -2.77 -5.89 15.86
CA GLU A 62 -2.43 -7.28 16.09
C GLU A 62 -1.92 -7.96 14.81
N ASN A 63 -2.60 -7.77 13.69
CA ASN A 63 -2.20 -8.33 12.39
C ASN A 63 -0.84 -7.80 11.94
N LEU A 64 -0.54 -6.51 12.12
CA LEU A 64 0.78 -5.94 11.85
C LEU A 64 1.86 -6.57 12.74
N ASN A 65 1.55 -6.84 14.00
CA ASN A 65 2.47 -7.40 14.97
C ASN A 65 2.63 -8.93 14.86
N THR A 66 1.84 -9.61 14.02
CA THR A 66 1.92 -11.07 13.82
C THR A 66 3.33 -11.51 13.41
N THR A 67 4.02 -10.69 12.63
CA THR A 67 5.39 -10.95 12.19
C THR A 67 6.46 -10.57 13.21
N LYS A 68 6.06 -10.15 14.43
CA LYS A 68 6.98 -9.82 15.53
C LYS A 68 8.12 -8.88 15.13
N GLY A 69 7.79 -7.84 14.41
CA GLY A 69 8.73 -6.80 13.99
C GLY A 69 9.54 -7.12 12.73
N LEU A 70 9.36 -8.29 12.11
CA LEU A 70 10.11 -8.64 10.88
C LEU A 70 9.83 -7.72 9.70
N ILE A 71 8.70 -7.00 9.68
CA ILE A 71 8.41 -5.98 8.67
C ILE A 71 9.46 -4.84 8.66
N PHE A 72 10.17 -4.63 9.76
CA PHE A 72 11.22 -3.60 9.88
C PHE A 72 12.61 -4.11 9.52
N SER A 73 12.77 -5.38 9.13
CA SER A 73 14.06 -6.01 8.82
C SER A 73 14.83 -5.30 7.71
N GLN A 74 14.15 -4.85 6.66
CA GLN A 74 14.77 -4.08 5.57
C GLN A 74 15.35 -2.76 6.06
N GLU A 75 14.62 -2.04 6.91
CA GLU A 75 15.08 -0.77 7.43
C GLU A 75 16.27 -0.94 8.37
N LEU A 76 16.23 -1.96 9.23
CA LEU A 76 17.36 -2.34 10.07
C LEU A 76 18.60 -2.65 9.22
N MET A 77 18.46 -3.41 8.14
CA MET A 77 19.54 -3.72 7.21
C MET A 77 20.15 -2.45 6.59
N LEU A 78 19.30 -1.51 6.14
CA LEU A 78 19.75 -0.25 5.56
C LEU A 78 20.50 0.62 6.59
N GLU A 79 20.02 0.69 7.82
CA GLU A 79 20.70 1.45 8.88
C GLU A 79 22.05 0.81 9.25
N LEU A 80 22.15 -0.51 9.30
CA LEU A 80 23.42 -1.20 9.50
C LEU A 80 24.42 -0.91 8.37
N THR A 81 23.95 -0.88 7.13
CA THR A 81 24.81 -0.50 5.99
C THR A 81 25.35 0.93 6.13
N LYS A 82 24.56 1.87 6.62
CA LYS A 82 24.99 3.25 6.89
C LYS A 82 26.08 3.36 7.99
N THR A 83 26.21 2.34 8.84
CA THR A 83 27.28 2.30 9.86
C THR A 83 28.62 1.77 9.33
N GLY A 84 28.75 1.59 8.00
CA GLY A 84 29.96 1.13 7.34
C GLY A 84 30.06 -0.39 7.12
N LEU A 85 28.97 -1.13 7.43
CA LEU A 85 28.91 -2.55 7.06
C LEU A 85 28.60 -2.73 5.57
N SER A 86 29.19 -3.76 4.92
CA SER A 86 28.78 -4.08 3.56
C SER A 86 27.32 -4.56 3.52
N ARG A 87 26.67 -4.40 2.38
CA ARG A 87 25.28 -4.81 2.20
C ARG A 87 25.09 -6.30 2.47
N GLU A 88 26.03 -7.12 2.00
CA GLU A 88 26.00 -8.58 2.20
C GLU A 88 26.12 -8.96 3.68
N LYS A 89 27.02 -8.31 4.41
CA LYS A 89 27.15 -8.52 5.87
C LYS A 89 25.90 -8.12 6.61
N SER A 90 25.36 -6.93 6.31
CA SER A 90 24.11 -6.43 6.91
C SER A 90 22.94 -7.38 6.63
N TYR A 91 22.83 -7.86 5.38
CA TYR A 91 21.79 -8.82 4.99
C TYR A 91 21.92 -10.15 5.75
N LYS A 92 23.12 -10.76 5.76
CA LYS A 92 23.36 -12.03 6.48
C LYS A 92 23.04 -11.92 7.97
N MET A 93 23.41 -10.81 8.60
CA MET A 93 23.10 -10.57 10.02
C MET A 93 21.59 -10.48 10.26
N VAL A 94 20.88 -9.61 9.52
CA VAL A 94 19.43 -9.45 9.68
C VAL A 94 18.69 -10.75 9.35
N GLN A 95 19.13 -11.50 8.34
CA GLN A 95 18.57 -12.82 8.02
C GLN A 95 18.77 -13.82 9.18
N GLY A 96 19.93 -13.79 9.84
CA GLY A 96 20.20 -14.61 11.02
C GLY A 96 19.21 -14.31 12.16
N TYR A 97 19.00 -13.03 12.47
CA TYR A 97 18.00 -12.63 13.47
C TYR A 97 16.58 -12.99 13.07
N ALA A 98 16.22 -12.84 11.79
CA ALA A 98 14.90 -13.22 11.30
C ALA A 98 14.65 -14.73 11.46
N LYS A 99 15.63 -15.57 11.12
CA LYS A 99 15.53 -17.03 11.35
C LYS A 99 15.36 -17.37 12.83
N LYS A 100 16.09 -16.68 13.71
CA LYS A 100 15.95 -16.86 15.17
C LYS A 100 14.57 -16.43 15.67
N CYS A 101 14.02 -15.31 15.17
CA CYS A 101 12.66 -14.87 15.47
C CYS A 101 11.63 -15.96 15.14
N PHE A 102 11.74 -16.56 13.95
CA PHE A 102 10.83 -17.64 13.53
C PHE A 102 10.99 -18.91 14.38
N ALA A 103 12.24 -19.36 14.59
CA ALA A 103 12.50 -20.60 15.30
C ALA A 103 12.09 -20.54 16.77
N GLU A 104 12.34 -19.43 17.45
CA GLU A 104 12.14 -19.25 18.89
C GLU A 104 10.89 -18.42 19.21
N ASN A 105 10.12 -18.02 18.20
CA ASN A 105 8.91 -17.21 18.34
C ASN A 105 9.15 -15.87 19.09
N LEU A 106 10.31 -15.25 18.89
CA LEU A 106 10.74 -14.03 19.57
C LEU A 106 10.46 -12.77 18.74
N ASP A 107 10.44 -11.62 19.41
CA ASP A 107 10.31 -10.31 18.78
C ASP A 107 11.68 -9.80 18.31
N LEU A 108 11.74 -9.32 17.06
CA LEU A 108 12.99 -8.85 16.44
C LEU A 108 13.61 -7.67 17.18
N PHE A 109 12.79 -6.73 17.67
CA PHE A 109 13.29 -5.59 18.43
C PHE A 109 14.03 -6.04 19.67
N ASN A 110 13.49 -6.99 20.44
CA ASN A 110 14.06 -7.50 21.69
C ASN A 110 15.40 -8.21 21.42
N ILE A 111 15.45 -9.04 20.35
CA ILE A 111 16.71 -9.71 19.97
C ILE A 111 17.78 -8.69 19.62
N ILE A 112 17.45 -7.68 18.80
CA ILE A 112 18.39 -6.65 18.39
C ILE A 112 18.85 -5.79 19.57
N GLN A 113 17.92 -5.44 20.47
CA GLN A 113 18.25 -4.64 21.66
C GLN A 113 19.20 -5.38 22.61
N SER A 114 19.17 -6.70 22.64
CA SER A 114 20.06 -7.54 23.46
C SER A 114 21.43 -7.76 22.82
N ASP A 115 21.61 -7.44 21.55
CA ASP A 115 22.86 -7.65 20.83
C ASP A 115 23.83 -6.46 21.00
N ARG A 116 24.89 -6.67 21.77
CA ARG A 116 25.90 -5.64 22.04
C ARG A 116 26.59 -5.11 20.79
N TYR A 117 26.80 -5.96 19.78
CA TYR A 117 27.47 -5.54 18.55
C TYR A 117 26.61 -4.53 17.77
N ILE A 118 25.32 -4.79 17.64
CA ILE A 118 24.39 -3.87 17.00
C ILE A 118 24.22 -2.59 17.83
N MET A 119 24.05 -2.73 19.14
CA MET A 119 23.83 -1.58 20.03
C MET A 119 25.05 -0.65 20.13
N ASN A 120 26.25 -1.12 19.83
CA ASN A 120 27.43 -0.25 19.67
C ASN A 120 27.42 0.55 18.37
N LYS A 121 26.62 0.14 17.36
CA LYS A 121 26.53 0.81 16.04
C LYS A 121 25.27 1.66 15.91
N ILE A 122 24.19 1.25 16.53
CA ILE A 122 22.88 1.91 16.44
C ILE A 122 22.41 2.26 17.85
N SER A 123 22.19 3.55 18.11
CA SER A 123 21.67 4.00 19.41
C SER A 123 20.24 3.47 19.66
N THR A 124 19.89 3.30 20.94
CA THR A 124 18.53 2.88 21.35
C THR A 124 17.45 3.80 20.80
N LYS A 125 17.70 5.11 20.72
CA LYS A 125 16.77 6.08 20.13
C LYS A 125 16.55 5.79 18.64
N LYS A 126 17.61 5.48 17.91
CA LYS A 126 17.54 5.15 16.49
C LYS A 126 16.85 3.81 16.27
N LEU A 127 17.14 2.81 17.09
CA LEU A 127 16.48 1.51 17.04
C LEU A 127 14.95 1.65 17.23
N LYS A 128 14.50 2.37 18.24
CA LYS A 128 13.08 2.66 18.46
C LYS A 128 12.45 3.38 17.26
N ALA A 129 13.18 4.26 16.59
CA ALA A 129 12.69 4.95 15.39
C ALA A 129 12.56 4.01 14.18
N ILE A 130 13.45 3.01 14.02
CA ILE A 130 13.36 1.99 12.98
C ILE A 130 12.08 1.16 13.17
N PHE A 131 11.80 0.73 14.41
CA PHE A 131 10.65 -0.11 14.76
C PHE A 131 9.35 0.70 15.00
N SER A 132 9.24 1.88 14.39
CA SER A 132 8.06 2.74 14.49
C SER A 132 7.29 2.82 13.18
N TYR A 133 5.98 2.68 13.24
CA TYR A 133 5.08 2.88 12.10
C TYR A 133 4.98 4.33 11.64
N SER A 134 5.37 5.31 12.47
CA SER A 134 5.19 6.75 12.22
C SER A 134 5.79 7.24 10.89
N LYS A 135 6.87 6.62 10.43
CA LYS A 135 7.49 6.95 9.14
C LYS A 135 6.59 6.69 7.95
N HIS A 136 5.82 5.60 8.02
CA HIS A 136 4.91 5.21 6.94
C HIS A 136 3.72 6.17 6.83
N PHE A 137 3.43 6.91 7.90
CA PHE A 137 2.32 7.88 7.96
C PHE A 137 2.72 9.31 7.58
N LYS A 138 4.01 9.57 7.40
CA LYS A 138 4.57 10.91 7.17
C LYS A 138 3.89 11.68 6.03
N ASN A 139 3.51 11.00 4.97
CA ASN A 139 2.98 11.62 3.76
C ASN A 139 1.44 11.52 3.64
N ILE A 140 0.73 10.89 4.58
CA ILE A 140 -0.72 10.70 4.52
C ILE A 140 -1.43 12.04 4.38
N ASN A 141 -1.13 13.01 5.24
CA ASN A 141 -1.76 14.33 5.20
C ASN A 141 -1.51 15.07 3.87
N LEU A 142 -0.32 14.88 3.28
CA LEU A 142 -0.01 15.47 1.97
C LEU A 142 -0.86 14.84 0.86
N ILE A 143 -1.05 13.52 0.90
CA ILE A 143 -1.88 12.78 -0.06
C ILE A 143 -3.33 13.25 0.06
N PHE A 144 -3.87 13.30 1.27
CA PHE A 144 -5.24 13.77 1.52
C PHE A 144 -5.46 15.20 1.02
N ARG A 145 -4.54 16.13 1.30
CA ARG A 145 -4.63 17.52 0.82
C ARG A 145 -4.60 17.64 -0.71
N ARG A 146 -4.03 16.70 -1.42
CA ARG A 146 -4.03 16.70 -2.90
C ARG A 146 -5.36 16.27 -3.49
N VAL A 147 -6.09 15.42 -2.78
CA VAL A 147 -7.35 14.83 -3.26
C VAL A 147 -8.55 15.62 -2.74
N PHE A 148 -8.54 15.98 -1.48
CA PHE A 148 -9.62 16.70 -0.80
C PHE A 148 -9.17 18.16 -0.58
N LYS A 149 -9.39 18.98 -1.60
CA LYS A 149 -9.18 20.44 -1.53
C LYS A 149 -10.42 21.10 -0.99
#